data_d17b113dcb2872953798bda536025f6b
#
_entry.id   d17b113dcb2872953798bda536025f6b
#
_cell.length_a   1.000
_cell.length_b   1.000
_cell.length_c   1.000
_cell.angle_alpha   90.00
_cell.angle_beta   90.00
_cell.angle_gamma   90.00
#
_symmetry.space_group_name_H-M   'P 1'
#
loop_
_entity.id
_entity.type
_entity.pdbx_description
1 polymer ?
#
loop_
_entity_poly.entity_id
_entity_poly.type
_entity_poly.pdbx_seq_one_letter_code
_entity_poly.pdbx_strand_id
1 'polypeptide(L)'
;AGLREVDLEYQVESEANQYIPFALDEVNLDFQVIGLSPNNAEELEVLLAASRKANVEDRVAAAQSAGLKAIIVDVETYAAESAFTHIAAQLPGGATDLCLALVDIGANVMNINVIRNGQSVYSRDQQIGGNQLTQQIQSAFGLSAEEAESAKRMGGLPDNYENDVLSPFRQN
;
A
#
# COMPACT_ATOMS: atom_id res chain seq x y z
N ALA A 1 31.66 -2.15 -3.00
CA ALA A 1 31.51 -1.90 -4.44
C ALA A 1 32.34 -2.94 -5.22
N GLY A 2 31.75 -3.64 -6.21
CA GLY A 2 32.45 -4.64 -7.06
C GLY A 2 32.04 -6.10 -6.80
N LEU A 3 31.04 -6.37 -5.98
CA LEU A 3 30.45 -7.69 -5.85
C LEU A 3 29.73 -8.07 -7.17
N ARG A 4 29.84 -9.35 -7.57
CA ARG A 4 29.02 -9.86 -8.65
C ARG A 4 27.57 -9.95 -8.17
N GLU A 5 26.63 -9.86 -9.07
CA GLU A 5 25.19 -9.89 -8.76
C GLU A 5 24.79 -11.10 -7.89
N VAL A 6 25.33 -12.27 -8.21
CA VAL A 6 25.09 -13.53 -7.45
C VAL A 6 25.65 -13.45 -6.01
N ASP A 7 26.80 -12.80 -5.82
CA ASP A 7 27.42 -12.65 -4.48
C ASP A 7 26.61 -11.66 -3.63
N LEU A 8 26.03 -10.64 -4.28
CA LEU A 8 25.16 -9.66 -3.64
C LEU A 8 23.82 -10.30 -3.21
N GLU A 9 23.21 -11.11 -4.09
CA GLU A 9 21.97 -11.82 -3.80
C GLU A 9 22.12 -12.71 -2.56
N TYR A 10 23.19 -13.52 -2.52
CA TYR A 10 23.49 -14.37 -1.37
C TYR A 10 23.70 -13.56 -0.08
N GLN A 11 24.40 -12.43 -0.16
CA GLN A 11 24.63 -11.57 1.00
C GLN A 11 23.32 -10.93 1.49
N VAL A 12 22.49 -10.44 0.56
CA VAL A 12 21.19 -9.86 0.87
C VAL A 12 20.28 -10.90 1.54
N GLU A 13 20.19 -12.13 1.02
CA GLU A 13 19.40 -13.19 1.61
C GLU A 13 19.91 -13.55 3.03
N SER A 14 21.22 -13.62 3.21
CA SER A 14 21.83 -13.91 4.51
C SER A 14 21.51 -12.85 5.56
N GLU A 15 21.54 -11.57 5.16
CA GLU A 15 21.26 -10.46 6.07
C GLU A 15 19.76 -10.23 6.26
N ALA A 16 18.93 -10.52 5.24
CA ALA A 16 17.48 -10.38 5.27
C ALA A 16 16.84 -11.16 6.44
N ASN A 17 17.41 -12.30 6.80
CA ASN A 17 16.94 -13.12 7.92
C ASN A 17 16.95 -12.39 9.29
N GLN A 18 17.69 -11.30 9.42
CA GLN A 18 17.72 -10.49 10.65
C GLN A 18 16.55 -9.49 10.72
N TYR A 19 15.97 -9.16 9.57
CA TYR A 19 14.92 -8.15 9.45
C TYR A 19 13.54 -8.75 9.21
N ILE A 20 13.48 -9.96 8.64
CA ILE A 20 12.23 -10.63 8.30
C ILE A 20 11.80 -11.54 9.45
N PRO A 21 10.62 -11.31 10.06
CA PRO A 21 10.16 -12.09 11.22
C PRO A 21 9.52 -13.44 10.83
N PHE A 22 9.88 -13.98 9.68
CA PHE A 22 9.40 -15.25 9.12
C PHE A 22 10.56 -16.05 8.56
N ALA A 23 10.41 -17.36 8.47
CA ALA A 23 11.38 -18.21 7.80
C ALA A 23 11.50 -17.84 6.31
N LEU A 24 12.72 -17.76 5.77
CA LEU A 24 12.94 -17.31 4.39
C LEU A 24 12.30 -18.25 3.35
N ASP A 25 12.12 -19.52 3.69
CA ASP A 25 11.41 -20.49 2.84
C ASP A 25 9.89 -20.26 2.78
N GLU A 26 9.31 -19.46 3.71
CA GLU A 26 7.90 -19.10 3.73
C GLU A 26 7.62 -17.76 3.05
N VAL A 27 8.64 -17.02 2.61
CA VAL A 27 8.49 -15.69 2.00
C VAL A 27 8.95 -15.67 0.55
N ASN A 28 8.35 -14.79 -0.24
CA ASN A 28 8.94 -14.26 -1.45
C ASN A 28 9.75 -13.02 -1.06
N LEU A 29 11.01 -13.01 -1.45
CA LEU A 29 11.95 -11.93 -1.20
C LEU A 29 12.40 -11.36 -2.53
N ASP A 30 12.48 -10.05 -2.62
CA ASP A 30 13.09 -9.33 -3.72
C ASP A 30 13.85 -8.13 -3.18
N PHE A 31 14.81 -7.59 -3.93
CA PHE A 31 15.59 -6.44 -3.48
C PHE A 31 15.99 -5.54 -4.65
N GLN A 32 16.22 -4.28 -4.32
CA GLN A 32 16.74 -3.29 -5.25
C GLN A 32 17.90 -2.53 -4.61
N VAL A 33 19.01 -2.41 -5.32
CA VAL A 33 20.13 -1.54 -4.91
C VAL A 33 19.73 -0.08 -5.15
N ILE A 34 19.68 0.70 -4.09
CA ILE A 34 19.36 2.14 -4.13
C ILE A 34 20.60 2.96 -4.48
N GLY A 35 21.75 2.60 -3.91
CA GLY A 35 23.00 3.29 -4.17
C GLY A 35 24.06 2.99 -3.12
N LEU A 36 25.05 3.88 -3.01
CA LEU A 36 26.03 3.82 -1.93
C LEU A 36 25.41 4.35 -0.64
N SER A 37 25.74 3.73 0.48
CA SER A 37 25.32 4.20 1.79
C SER A 37 25.81 5.61 2.04
N PRO A 38 24.96 6.54 2.50
CA PRO A 38 25.37 7.90 2.83
C PRO A 38 26.37 7.95 3.99
N ASN A 39 26.42 6.89 4.81
CA ASN A 39 27.30 6.82 5.99
C ASN A 39 28.61 6.09 5.70
N ASN A 40 28.67 5.25 4.69
CA ASN A 40 29.87 4.48 4.33
C ASN A 40 29.90 4.18 2.83
N ALA A 41 30.83 4.76 2.11
CA ALA A 41 30.97 4.59 0.66
C ALA A 41 31.39 3.17 0.21
N GLU A 42 31.76 2.28 1.14
CA GLU A 42 32.05 0.89 0.86
C GLU A 42 30.82 -0.01 0.98
N GLU A 43 29.72 0.50 1.53
CA GLU A 43 28.46 -0.19 1.72
C GLU A 43 27.43 0.23 0.68
N LEU A 44 26.53 -0.70 0.35
CA LEU A 44 25.38 -0.45 -0.51
C LEU A 44 24.12 -0.31 0.34
N GLU A 45 23.30 0.65 -0.01
CA GLU A 45 21.92 0.75 0.49
C GLU A 45 21.02 -0.08 -0.39
N VAL A 46 20.28 -1.00 0.22
CA VAL A 46 19.43 -1.97 -0.46
C VAL A 46 18.01 -1.86 0.10
N LEU A 47 17.04 -1.70 -0.78
CA LEU A 47 15.63 -1.83 -0.46
C LEU A 47 15.25 -3.31 -0.50
N LEU A 48 14.70 -3.83 0.58
CA LEU A 48 14.17 -5.18 0.67
C LEU A 48 12.65 -5.16 0.61
N ALA A 49 12.08 -6.04 -0.19
CA ALA A 49 10.66 -6.34 -0.22
C ALA A 49 10.44 -7.82 0.12
N ALA A 50 9.61 -8.08 1.12
CA ALA A 50 9.30 -9.44 1.53
C ALA A 50 7.80 -9.60 1.81
N SER A 51 7.22 -10.68 1.31
CA SER A 51 5.84 -11.05 1.59
C SER A 51 5.73 -12.55 1.77
N ARG A 52 4.80 -13.00 2.64
CA ARG A 52 4.51 -14.43 2.74
C ARG A 52 4.07 -14.99 1.38
N LYS A 53 4.58 -16.16 1.02
CA LYS A 53 4.22 -16.84 -0.23
C LYS A 53 2.71 -16.99 -0.39
N ALA A 54 2.00 -17.38 0.67
CA ALA A 54 0.55 -17.50 0.67
C ALA A 54 -0.16 -16.21 0.22
N ASN A 55 0.29 -15.03 0.68
CA ASN A 55 -0.32 -13.76 0.29
C ASN A 55 -0.15 -13.45 -1.21
N VAL A 56 1.00 -13.83 -1.77
CA VAL A 56 1.28 -13.66 -3.21
C VAL A 56 0.47 -14.67 -4.02
N GLU A 57 0.46 -15.93 -3.58
CA GLU A 57 -0.25 -17.03 -4.24
C GLU A 57 -1.76 -16.78 -4.30
N ASP A 58 -2.37 -16.26 -3.23
CA ASP A 58 -3.79 -15.92 -3.20
C ASP A 58 -4.15 -14.85 -4.26
N ARG A 59 -3.31 -13.85 -4.44
CA ARG A 59 -3.52 -12.80 -5.45
C ARG A 59 -3.33 -13.32 -6.87
N VAL A 60 -2.30 -14.15 -7.05
CA VAL A 60 -2.04 -14.82 -8.32
C VAL A 60 -3.20 -15.75 -8.68
N ALA A 61 -3.70 -16.53 -7.73
CA ALA A 61 -4.85 -17.43 -7.92
C ALA A 61 -6.13 -16.67 -8.29
N ALA A 62 -6.36 -15.50 -7.66
CA ALA A 62 -7.50 -14.64 -8.02
C ALA A 62 -7.41 -14.14 -9.48
N ALA A 63 -6.23 -13.69 -9.92
CA ALA A 63 -6.01 -13.29 -11.30
C ALA A 63 -6.20 -14.45 -12.28
N GLN A 64 -5.65 -15.63 -11.95
CA GLN A 64 -5.78 -16.82 -12.76
C GLN A 64 -7.25 -17.31 -12.88
N SER A 65 -8.01 -17.19 -11.79
CA SER A 65 -9.45 -17.53 -11.79
C SER A 65 -10.25 -16.62 -12.74
N ALA A 66 -9.77 -15.40 -12.98
CA ALA A 66 -10.32 -14.49 -13.98
C ALA A 66 -9.77 -14.71 -15.40
N GLY A 67 -8.97 -15.76 -15.64
CA GLY A 67 -8.35 -16.05 -16.93
C GLY A 67 -7.14 -15.16 -17.26
N LEU A 68 -6.60 -14.44 -16.25
CA LEU A 68 -5.44 -13.57 -16.42
C LEU A 68 -4.16 -14.26 -15.95
N LYS A 69 -3.03 -13.88 -16.53
CA LYS A 69 -1.71 -14.32 -16.10
C LYS A 69 -1.06 -13.20 -15.29
N ALA A 70 -0.85 -13.40 -14.00
CA ALA A 70 -0.03 -12.51 -13.21
C ALA A 70 1.44 -12.63 -13.66
N ILE A 71 2.06 -11.52 -14.00
CA ILE A 71 3.47 -11.44 -14.42
C ILE A 71 4.33 -10.67 -13.42
N ILE A 72 3.74 -9.78 -12.66
CA ILE A 72 4.39 -8.99 -11.59
C ILE A 72 3.43 -8.93 -10.42
N VAL A 73 3.97 -9.08 -9.22
CA VAL A 73 3.31 -8.73 -7.96
C VAL A 73 4.19 -7.69 -7.29
N ASP A 74 3.63 -6.53 -7.00
CA ASP A 74 4.35 -5.38 -6.50
C ASP A 74 3.84 -4.96 -5.12
N VAL A 75 4.60 -4.10 -4.45
CA VAL A 75 4.19 -3.44 -3.21
C VAL A 75 3.24 -2.29 -3.56
N GLU A 76 2.08 -2.24 -2.91
CA GLU A 76 0.99 -1.30 -3.21
C GLU A 76 1.46 0.16 -3.28
N THR A 77 2.31 0.58 -2.33
CA THR A 77 2.89 1.93 -2.30
C THR A 77 3.69 2.25 -3.56
N TYR A 78 4.52 1.31 -4.04
CA TYR A 78 5.34 1.52 -5.24
C TYR A 78 4.53 1.41 -6.53
N ALA A 79 3.51 0.55 -6.54
CA ALA A 79 2.55 0.48 -7.64
C ALA A 79 1.78 1.81 -7.78
N ALA A 80 1.36 2.40 -6.66
CA ALA A 80 0.70 3.72 -6.64
C ALA A 80 1.65 4.84 -7.09
N GLU A 81 2.92 4.83 -6.65
CA GLU A 81 3.95 5.77 -7.12
C GLU A 81 4.15 5.66 -8.63
N SER A 82 4.30 4.44 -9.14
CA SER A 82 4.45 4.18 -10.57
C SER A 82 3.25 4.68 -11.38
N ALA A 83 2.03 4.41 -10.90
CA ALA A 83 0.80 4.91 -11.53
C ALA A 83 0.74 6.44 -11.50
N PHE A 84 1.15 7.07 -10.40
CA PHE A 84 1.16 8.52 -10.27
C PHE A 84 2.06 9.20 -11.31
N THR A 85 3.19 8.60 -11.70
CA THR A 85 4.07 9.19 -12.73
C THR A 85 3.36 9.45 -14.05
N HIS A 86 2.36 8.61 -14.39
CA HIS A 86 1.58 8.76 -15.63
C HIS A 86 0.58 9.92 -15.57
N ILE A 87 0.13 10.30 -14.38
CA ILE A 87 -0.83 11.41 -14.20
C ILE A 87 -0.15 12.71 -13.77
N ALA A 88 1.07 12.65 -13.27
CA ALA A 88 1.84 13.79 -12.79
C ALA A 88 1.95 14.91 -13.83
N ALA A 89 2.16 14.56 -15.10
CA ALA A 89 2.22 15.52 -16.21
C ALA A 89 0.92 16.31 -16.43
N GLN A 90 -0.22 15.81 -15.93
CA GLN A 90 -1.54 16.47 -16.05
C GLN A 90 -1.79 17.48 -14.92
N LEU A 91 -0.95 17.48 -13.89
CA LEU A 91 -1.04 18.41 -12.78
C LEU A 91 -0.39 19.76 -13.14
N PRO A 92 -0.81 20.86 -12.50
CA PRO A 92 -0.19 22.16 -12.68
C PRO A 92 1.33 22.10 -12.44
N GLY A 93 2.12 22.56 -13.41
CA GLY A 93 3.58 22.50 -13.34
C GLY A 93 4.20 21.12 -13.53
N GLY A 94 3.42 20.11 -13.96
CA GLY A 94 3.92 18.74 -14.15
C GLY A 94 4.35 18.06 -12.85
N ALA A 95 3.82 18.49 -11.72
CA ALA A 95 4.18 18.04 -10.37
C ALA A 95 5.65 18.30 -9.99
N THR A 96 6.37 19.18 -10.72
CA THR A 96 7.76 19.53 -10.42
C THR A 96 7.83 20.32 -9.10
N ASP A 97 8.77 19.99 -8.23
CA ASP A 97 9.00 20.62 -6.92
C ASP A 97 7.79 20.56 -5.95
N LEU A 98 6.80 19.74 -6.25
CA LEU A 98 5.66 19.54 -5.37
C LEU A 98 5.91 18.40 -4.39
N CYS A 99 5.37 18.60 -3.18
CA CYS A 99 5.19 17.54 -2.20
C CYS A 99 3.70 17.17 -2.20
N LEU A 100 3.37 15.97 -2.61
CA LEU A 100 2.00 15.52 -2.83
C LEU A 100 1.70 14.33 -1.94
N ALA A 101 0.48 14.25 -1.44
CA ALA A 101 -0.02 13.06 -0.76
C ALA A 101 -0.99 12.31 -1.66
N LEU A 102 -0.71 11.04 -1.90
CA LEU A 102 -1.67 10.09 -2.44
C LEU A 102 -2.38 9.44 -1.25
N VAL A 103 -3.70 9.55 -1.24
CA VAL A 103 -4.52 8.94 -0.19
C VAL A 103 -5.47 7.97 -0.86
N ASP A 104 -5.28 6.69 -0.57
CA ASP A 104 -6.17 5.62 -1.01
C ASP A 104 -7.00 5.12 0.18
N ILE A 105 -8.32 5.26 0.07
CA ILE A 105 -9.27 4.86 1.12
C ILE A 105 -9.95 3.57 0.67
N GLY A 106 -9.38 2.46 1.14
CA GLY A 106 -9.91 1.13 0.87
C GLY A 106 -11.07 0.72 1.78
N ALA A 107 -11.42 -0.55 1.72
CA ALA A 107 -12.47 -1.11 2.57
C ALA A 107 -12.08 -1.18 4.05
N ASN A 108 -10.84 -1.55 4.36
CA ASN A 108 -10.36 -1.76 5.74
C ASN A 108 -9.17 -0.87 6.11
N VAL A 109 -8.41 -0.44 5.12
CA VAL A 109 -7.15 0.30 5.31
C VAL A 109 -7.16 1.53 4.44
N MET A 110 -6.68 2.62 4.97
CA MET A 110 -6.35 3.84 4.23
C MET A 110 -4.82 3.92 4.12
N ASN A 111 -4.33 3.98 2.88
CA ASN A 111 -2.91 4.14 2.59
C ASN A 111 -2.62 5.61 2.30
N ILE A 112 -1.61 6.15 2.95
CA ILE A 112 -1.12 7.51 2.71
C ILE A 112 0.30 7.39 2.20
N ASN A 113 0.56 7.87 0.99
CA ASN A 113 1.89 7.92 0.39
C ASN A 113 2.25 9.35 0.03
N VAL A 114 3.32 9.88 0.61
CA VAL A 114 3.83 11.22 0.32
C VAL A 114 4.93 11.12 -0.72
N ILE A 115 4.70 11.75 -1.87
CA ILE A 115 5.61 11.76 -3.01
C ILE A 115 6.25 13.15 -3.11
N ARG A 116 7.56 13.17 -3.24
CA ARG A 116 8.36 14.38 -3.51
C ARG A 116 9.31 14.10 -4.66
N ASN A 117 9.26 14.94 -5.69
CA ASN A 117 10.08 14.79 -6.90
C ASN A 117 9.93 13.41 -7.57
N GLY A 118 8.72 12.85 -7.55
CA GLY A 118 8.42 11.57 -8.16
C GLY A 118 8.85 10.34 -7.34
N GLN A 119 9.29 10.52 -6.10
CA GLN A 119 9.71 9.44 -5.21
C GLN A 119 8.91 9.45 -3.90
N SER A 120 8.53 8.26 -3.42
CA SER A 120 7.91 8.11 -2.10
C SER A 120 8.93 8.46 -1.01
N VAL A 121 8.58 9.44 -0.19
CA VAL A 121 9.42 9.88 0.95
C VAL A 121 8.81 9.51 2.30
N TYR A 122 7.55 9.13 2.32
CA TYR A 122 6.84 8.67 3.52
C TYR A 122 5.62 7.87 3.10
N SER A 123 5.39 6.76 3.77
CA SER A 123 4.15 5.98 3.63
C SER A 123 3.61 5.57 4.99
N ARG A 124 2.31 5.48 5.10
CA ARG A 124 1.63 5.06 6.32
C ARG A 124 0.29 4.41 6.00
N ASP A 125 0.06 3.26 6.64
CA ASP A 125 -1.21 2.57 6.63
C ASP A 125 -1.99 2.90 7.90
N GLN A 126 -3.25 3.26 7.74
CA GLN A 126 -4.21 3.47 8.82
C GLN A 126 -5.29 2.39 8.73
N GLN A 127 -5.58 1.76 9.86
CA GLN A 127 -6.64 0.75 9.97
C GLN A 127 -8.03 1.43 10.00
N ILE A 128 -8.29 2.28 8.99
CA ILE A 128 -9.54 3.00 8.78
C ILE A 128 -9.96 2.78 7.34
N GLY A 129 -11.24 2.45 7.11
CA GLY A 129 -11.75 2.25 5.77
C GLY A 129 -13.28 2.23 5.72
N GLY A 130 -13.80 2.03 4.52
CA GLY A 130 -15.23 2.05 4.26
C GLY A 130 -16.06 1.07 5.10
N ASN A 131 -15.48 -0.07 5.48
CA ASN A 131 -16.16 -1.07 6.31
C ASN A 131 -16.41 -0.59 7.74
N GLN A 132 -15.51 0.20 8.31
CA GLN A 132 -15.73 0.78 9.64
C GLN A 132 -16.88 1.81 9.63
N LEU A 133 -16.95 2.61 8.55
CA LEU A 133 -18.10 3.50 8.38
C LEU A 133 -19.41 2.72 8.25
N THR A 134 -19.41 1.62 7.47
CA THR A 134 -20.55 0.73 7.37
C THR A 134 -20.98 0.17 8.72
N GLN A 135 -20.02 -0.29 9.55
CA GLN A 135 -20.28 -0.77 10.91
C GLN A 135 -20.87 0.31 11.84
N GLN A 136 -20.40 1.55 11.72
CA GLN A 136 -20.96 2.66 12.49
C GLN A 136 -22.40 2.96 12.06
N ILE A 137 -22.69 2.94 10.76
CA ILE A 137 -24.05 3.08 10.23
C ILE A 137 -24.96 1.97 10.76
N GLN A 138 -24.51 0.70 10.72
CA GLN A 138 -25.23 -0.44 11.29
C GLN A 138 -25.59 -0.19 12.77
N SER A 139 -24.59 0.21 13.54
CA SER A 139 -24.76 0.41 14.99
C SER A 139 -25.67 1.58 15.33
N ALA A 140 -25.60 2.67 14.57
CA ALA A 140 -26.38 3.88 14.81
C ALA A 140 -27.85 3.72 14.40
N PHE A 141 -28.12 2.97 13.33
CA PHE A 141 -29.46 2.89 12.74
C PHE A 141 -30.10 1.50 12.78
N GLY A 142 -29.43 0.51 13.38
CA GLY A 142 -29.96 -0.83 13.52
C GLY A 142 -30.11 -1.58 12.19
N LEU A 143 -29.30 -1.23 11.16
CA LEU A 143 -29.36 -1.82 9.84
C LEU A 143 -28.51 -3.08 9.76
N SER A 144 -28.87 -4.00 8.85
CA SER A 144 -28.00 -5.10 8.45
C SER A 144 -26.77 -4.56 7.72
N ALA A 145 -25.73 -5.39 7.57
CA ALA A 145 -24.51 -5.00 6.83
C ALA A 145 -24.79 -4.62 5.39
N GLU A 146 -25.68 -5.36 4.74
CA GLU A 146 -26.06 -5.13 3.34
C GLU A 146 -26.87 -3.82 3.18
N GLU A 147 -27.83 -3.59 4.06
CA GLU A 147 -28.61 -2.35 4.06
C GLU A 147 -27.75 -1.13 4.35
N ALA A 148 -26.86 -1.21 5.34
CA ALA A 148 -25.93 -0.13 5.69
C ALA A 148 -24.95 0.20 4.56
N GLU A 149 -24.38 -0.82 3.90
CA GLU A 149 -23.50 -0.63 2.76
C GLU A 149 -24.24 -0.05 1.56
N SER A 150 -25.44 -0.53 1.29
CA SER A 150 -26.30 0.01 0.23
C SER A 150 -26.67 1.48 0.51
N ALA A 151 -27.11 1.79 1.73
CA ALA A 151 -27.48 3.16 2.11
C ALA A 151 -26.29 4.13 2.11
N LYS A 152 -25.11 3.66 2.51
CA LYS A 152 -23.85 4.42 2.43
C LYS A 152 -23.51 4.82 0.98
N ARG A 153 -23.72 3.93 0.02
CA ARG A 153 -23.37 4.13 -1.40
C ARG A 153 -24.43 4.87 -2.19
N MET A 154 -25.69 4.56 -1.94
CA MET A 154 -26.81 5.02 -2.76
C MET A 154 -27.60 6.16 -2.11
N GLY A 155 -27.33 6.45 -0.84
CA GLY A 155 -28.10 7.38 -0.04
C GLY A 155 -29.29 6.72 0.64
N GLY A 156 -30.12 7.53 1.34
CA GLY A 156 -31.29 7.05 2.08
C GLY A 156 -31.05 6.86 3.56
N LEU A 157 -29.91 7.33 4.07
CA LEU A 157 -29.64 7.41 5.51
C LEU A 157 -30.47 8.56 6.13
N PRO A 158 -30.83 8.44 7.42
CA PRO A 158 -31.58 9.47 8.14
C PRO A 158 -30.85 10.82 8.14
N ASP A 159 -31.60 11.93 8.33
CA ASP A 159 -31.06 13.31 8.30
C ASP A 159 -29.97 13.56 9.36
N ASN A 160 -29.98 12.82 10.45
CA ASN A 160 -28.98 12.90 11.51
C ASN A 160 -27.66 12.13 11.20
N TYR A 161 -27.58 11.42 10.09
CA TYR A 161 -26.38 10.65 9.69
C TYR A 161 -25.10 11.49 9.71
N GLU A 162 -25.15 12.71 9.14
CA GLU A 162 -23.98 13.59 9.08
C GLU A 162 -23.45 13.92 10.48
N ASN A 163 -24.34 14.22 11.42
CA ASN A 163 -23.95 14.64 12.78
C ASN A 163 -23.59 13.46 13.68
N ASP A 164 -24.34 12.36 13.59
CA ASP A 164 -24.24 11.26 14.55
C ASP A 164 -23.21 10.20 14.14
N VAL A 165 -22.90 10.11 12.85
CA VAL A 165 -21.98 9.09 12.30
C VAL A 165 -20.82 9.70 11.52
N LEU A 166 -21.10 10.47 10.47
CA LEU A 166 -20.05 10.86 9.52
C LEU A 166 -19.09 11.89 10.11
N SER A 167 -19.59 12.91 10.82
CA SER A 167 -18.74 13.92 11.45
C SER A 167 -17.84 13.35 12.54
N PRO A 168 -18.32 12.48 13.47
CA PRO A 168 -17.45 11.77 14.41
C PRO A 168 -16.44 10.84 13.72
N PHE A 169 -16.87 10.13 12.65
CA PHE A 169 -15.99 9.25 11.90
C PHE A 169 -14.80 9.97 11.25
N ARG A 170 -15.03 11.20 10.75
CA ARG A 170 -13.97 12.03 10.13
C ARG A 170 -12.97 12.62 11.14
N GLN A 171 -13.25 12.56 12.43
CA GLN A 171 -12.39 13.10 13.49
C GLN A 171 -11.45 12.04 14.09
N ASN A 172 -11.62 10.78 13.73
CA ASN A 172 -10.77 9.67 14.14
C ASN A 172 -9.61 9.48 13.15
#